data_a1bcdbedc47487939a633d84b8de65ee
#
_entry.id   a1bcdbedc47487939a633d84b8de65ee
#
_cell.length_a   1.000
_cell.length_b   1.000
_cell.length_c   1.000
_cell.angle_alpha   90.00
_cell.angle_beta   90.00
_cell.angle_gamma   90.00
#
_symmetry.space_group_name_H-M   'P 1'
#
loop_
_entity.id
_entity.type
_entity.pdbx_description
1 polymer ?
#
loop_
_entity_poly.entity_id
_entity_poly.type
_entity_poly.pdbx_seq_one_letter_code
_entity_poly.pdbx_strand_id
1 'polypeptide(L)'
;MKKSDSQKSTSASDSIDAKIKTLGDWRGAMLGRIRKLIKDADPDVVEEVKWRKPSNPMGVPVWEHAGILCTGETYKDKVKLTFAKGAALDDPSGIFNASLDGNARRAIDFHEGDNIDEKAFKALIRAAVALNTSKATR
;
A
#
# COMPACT_ATOMS: atom_id res chain seq x y z
N MET A 1 -9.64 7.89 29.36
CA MET A 1 -9.59 7.81 28.53
C MET A 1 -9.44 7.84 27.89
N LYS A 2 -9.47 7.78 28.09
CA LYS A 2 -9.32 7.70 27.29
C LYS A 2 -9.44 7.80 26.46
N LYS A 3 -9.47 7.77 26.69
CA LYS A 3 -9.57 7.74 25.69
C LYS A 3 -9.29 8.18 24.91
N SER A 4 -9.06 8.32 25.09
CA SER A 4 -8.83 8.61 24.18
C SER A 4 -8.31 8.67 23.51
N ASP A 5 -7.95 8.38 23.80
CA ASP A 5 -7.58 8.30 22.97
C ASP A 5 -7.83 8.07 22.10
N SER A 6 -8.39 7.66 22.25
CA SER A 6 -8.74 7.32 21.35
C SER A 6 -9.27 7.92 20.51
N GLN A 7 -9.76 8.47 20.68
CA GLN A 7 -10.25 9.18 19.90
C GLN A 7 -9.50 9.94 19.09
N LYS A 8 -9.33 10.55 19.50
CA LYS A 8 -8.45 11.17 18.71
C LYS A 8 -7.62 10.27 18.09
N SER A 9 -7.59 9.37 18.65
CA SER A 9 -6.73 8.45 18.11
C SER A 9 -7.43 7.52 17.25
N THR A 10 -8.04 8.06 16.24
CA THR A 10 -8.44 7.23 15.12
C THR A 10 -7.20 6.53 14.62
N SER A 11 -7.20 5.23 14.64
CA SER A 11 -6.06 4.46 14.16
C SER A 11 -5.88 4.65 12.66
N ALA A 12 -4.68 4.35 12.18
CA ALA A 12 -4.43 4.38 10.74
C ALA A 12 -5.35 3.41 10.02
N SER A 13 -5.58 2.23 10.60
CA SER A 13 -6.49 1.25 10.00
C SER A 13 -7.90 1.79 9.88
N ASP A 14 -8.37 2.50 10.90
CA ASP A 14 -9.70 3.13 10.85
C ASP A 14 -9.75 4.22 9.80
N SER A 15 -8.67 4.98 9.66
CA SER A 15 -8.61 6.03 8.63
C SER A 15 -8.65 5.44 7.23
N ILE A 16 -7.99 4.30 7.03
CA ILE A 16 -8.02 3.62 5.74
C ILE A 16 -9.42 3.06 5.47
N ASP A 17 -10.08 2.49 6.49
CA ASP A 17 -11.46 2.04 6.36
C ASP A 17 -12.36 3.19 5.91
N ALA A 18 -12.19 4.36 6.52
CA ALA A 18 -13.00 5.53 6.18
C ALA A 18 -12.73 5.98 4.74
N LYS A 19 -11.47 5.93 4.31
CA LYS A 19 -11.12 6.31 2.94
C LYS A 19 -11.76 5.37 1.93
N ILE A 20 -11.71 4.07 2.18
CA ILE A 20 -12.33 3.08 1.29
C ILE A 20 -13.83 3.35 1.18
N LYS A 21 -14.48 3.62 2.31
CA LYS A 21 -15.90 3.89 2.33
C LYS A 21 -16.23 5.19 1.59
N THR A 22 -15.41 6.21 1.78
CA THR A 22 -15.63 7.52 1.15
C THR A 22 -15.50 7.44 -0.36
N LEU A 23 -14.58 6.61 -0.88
CA LEU A 23 -14.43 6.42 -2.32
C LEU A 23 -15.72 5.89 -2.95
N GLY A 24 -16.36 4.92 -2.31
CA GLY A 24 -17.70 4.47 -2.66
C GLY A 24 -17.89 3.87 -4.05
N ASP A 25 -16.81 3.61 -4.76
CA ASP A 25 -16.87 3.03 -6.10
C ASP A 25 -15.83 1.92 -6.23
N TRP A 26 -15.51 1.53 -7.46
CA TRP A 26 -14.57 0.43 -7.70
C TRP A 26 -13.20 0.70 -7.07
N ARG A 27 -12.81 1.96 -6.91
CA ARG A 27 -11.51 2.29 -6.31
C ARG A 27 -11.46 1.88 -4.85
N GLY A 28 -12.58 2.06 -4.13
CA GLY A 28 -12.68 1.61 -2.74
C GLY A 28 -12.55 0.11 -2.64
N ALA A 29 -13.26 -0.63 -3.49
CA ALA A 29 -13.19 -2.08 -3.51
C ALA A 29 -11.79 -2.56 -3.86
N MET A 30 -11.15 -1.91 -4.84
CA MET A 30 -9.80 -2.27 -5.26
C MET A 30 -8.79 -2.02 -4.13
N LEU A 31 -8.87 -0.86 -3.50
CA LEU A 31 -7.97 -0.54 -2.38
C LEU A 31 -8.16 -1.52 -1.22
N GLY A 32 -9.41 -1.87 -0.92
CA GLY A 32 -9.71 -2.84 0.13
C GLY A 32 -9.13 -4.21 -0.18
N ARG A 33 -9.20 -4.63 -1.43
CA ARG A 33 -8.64 -5.91 -1.85
C ARG A 33 -7.11 -5.92 -1.77
N ILE A 34 -6.48 -4.84 -2.23
CA ILE A 34 -5.03 -4.68 -2.13
C ILE A 34 -4.60 -4.77 -0.66
N ARG A 35 -5.30 -4.05 0.21
CA ARG A 35 -5.05 -4.05 1.63
C ARG A 35 -5.11 -5.45 2.21
N LYS A 36 -6.15 -6.20 1.86
CA LYS A 36 -6.32 -7.56 2.35
C LYS A 36 -5.16 -8.44 1.92
N LEU A 37 -4.75 -8.35 0.67
CA LEU A 37 -3.65 -9.15 0.14
C LEU A 37 -2.33 -8.80 0.82
N ILE A 38 -2.09 -7.53 1.12
CA ILE A 38 -0.89 -7.11 1.84
C ILE A 38 -0.88 -7.73 3.23
N LYS A 39 -2.01 -7.68 3.94
CA LYS A 39 -2.10 -8.23 5.28
C LYS A 39 -1.99 -9.77 5.28
N ASP A 40 -2.52 -10.40 4.24
CA ASP A 40 -2.39 -11.85 4.10
C ASP A 40 -0.93 -12.25 3.85
N ALA A 41 -0.22 -11.46 3.07
CA ALA A 41 1.19 -11.73 2.78
C ALA A 41 2.10 -11.47 3.98
N ASP A 42 1.74 -10.47 4.78
CA ASP A 42 2.54 -10.07 5.94
C ASP A 42 1.62 -9.72 7.11
N PRO A 43 1.27 -10.70 7.95
CA PRO A 43 0.40 -10.45 9.10
C PRO A 43 0.93 -9.41 10.09
N ASP A 44 2.23 -9.13 10.06
CA ASP A 44 2.86 -8.16 10.96
C ASP A 44 2.95 -6.77 10.35
N VAL A 45 2.40 -6.57 9.16
CA VAL A 45 2.48 -5.27 8.49
C VAL A 45 1.81 -4.19 9.35
N VAL A 46 2.41 -3.01 9.35
CA VAL A 46 1.87 -1.84 10.05
C VAL A 46 1.24 -0.91 9.02
N GLU A 47 0.02 -0.51 9.28
CA GLU A 47 -0.68 0.47 8.44
C GLU A 47 -0.51 1.86 9.02
N GLU A 48 -0.19 2.83 8.17
CA GLU A 48 -0.08 4.22 8.53
C GLU A 48 -0.83 5.08 7.53
N VAL A 49 -1.06 6.32 7.90
CA VAL A 49 -1.59 7.33 6.97
C VAL A 49 -0.66 8.53 7.07
N LYS A 50 -0.11 8.94 5.94
CA LYS A 50 0.88 10.00 5.89
C LYS A 50 0.47 11.09 4.90
N TRP A 51 1.18 12.19 4.97
CA TRP A 51 1.09 13.29 3.99
C TRP A 51 -0.30 13.90 3.87
N ARG A 52 -0.96 14.08 5.02
CA ARG A 52 -2.23 14.81 5.06
C ARG A 52 -1.96 16.27 4.73
N LYS A 53 -2.84 16.84 3.93
CA LYS A 53 -2.74 18.24 3.54
C LYS A 53 -4.11 18.73 3.11
N PRO A 54 -4.32 20.07 3.00
CA PRO A 54 -5.65 20.59 2.66
C PRO A 54 -6.25 19.99 1.39
N SER A 55 -5.42 19.71 0.37
CA SER A 55 -5.91 19.10 -0.86
C SER A 55 -6.13 17.61 -0.73
N ASN A 56 -5.65 16.99 0.35
CA ASN A 56 -5.85 15.58 0.61
C ASN A 56 -5.89 15.35 2.12
N PRO A 57 -6.98 15.76 2.77
CA PRO A 57 -7.06 15.70 4.23
C PRO A 57 -7.04 14.27 4.79
N MET A 58 -7.42 13.29 3.99
CA MET A 58 -7.39 11.90 4.43
C MET A 58 -6.01 11.27 4.34
N GLY A 59 -5.07 11.94 3.68
CA GLY A 59 -3.72 11.44 3.53
C GLY A 59 -3.62 10.23 2.62
N VAL A 60 -2.47 9.57 2.69
CA VAL A 60 -2.12 8.44 1.82
C VAL A 60 -1.90 7.21 2.69
N PRO A 61 -2.60 6.11 2.44
CA PRO A 61 -2.32 4.84 3.12
C PRO A 61 -0.90 4.36 2.83
N VAL A 62 -0.21 3.94 3.87
CA VAL A 62 1.17 3.46 3.78
C VAL A 62 1.25 2.16 4.56
N TRP A 63 1.95 1.18 4.00
CA TRP A 63 2.20 -0.10 4.66
C TRP A 63 3.68 -0.23 4.93
N GLU A 64 4.02 -0.59 6.16
CA GLU A 64 5.40 -0.60 6.64
C GLU A 64 5.74 -1.90 7.35
N HIS A 65 6.98 -2.30 7.20
CA HIS A 65 7.57 -3.39 7.97
C HIS A 65 9.08 -3.16 7.90
N ALA A 66 9.66 -2.66 8.99
CA ALA A 66 11.07 -2.24 9.03
C ALA A 66 11.36 -1.16 7.96
N GLY A 67 10.41 -0.26 7.78
CA GLY A 67 10.46 0.80 6.78
C GLY A 67 9.28 0.67 5.82
N ILE A 68 9.13 1.65 4.97
CA ILE A 68 8.00 1.67 4.03
C ILE A 68 8.14 0.53 3.03
N LEU A 69 7.05 -0.24 2.88
CA LEU A 69 6.94 -1.22 1.81
C LEU A 69 6.33 -0.57 0.58
N CYS A 70 5.14 0.00 0.74
CA CYS A 70 4.41 0.57 -0.38
C CYS A 70 3.39 1.60 0.11
N THR A 71 2.93 2.42 -0.82
CA THR A 71 1.94 3.45 -0.58
C THR A 71 0.81 3.33 -1.60
N GLY A 72 -0.42 3.58 -1.15
CA GLY A 72 -1.60 3.45 -2.00
C GLY A 72 -2.23 4.80 -2.29
N GLU A 73 -2.22 5.22 -3.54
CA GLU A 73 -2.83 6.47 -3.96
C GLU A 73 -4.01 6.17 -4.86
N THR A 74 -5.05 6.99 -4.74
CA THR A 74 -6.22 6.84 -5.60
C THR A 74 -6.37 8.06 -6.49
N TYR A 75 -6.54 7.81 -7.76
CA TYR A 75 -6.77 8.84 -8.77
C TYR A 75 -8.17 8.62 -9.36
N LYS A 76 -8.55 9.48 -10.26
CA LYS A 76 -9.88 9.41 -10.84
C LYS A 76 -10.12 8.07 -11.56
N ASP A 77 -9.10 7.57 -12.22
CA ASP A 77 -9.23 6.41 -13.10
C ASP A 77 -8.37 5.21 -12.71
N LYS A 78 -7.71 5.28 -11.56
CA LYS A 78 -6.84 4.18 -11.15
C LYS A 78 -6.51 4.24 -9.66
N VAL A 79 -6.08 3.11 -9.15
CA VAL A 79 -5.43 3.00 -7.84
C VAL A 79 -3.97 2.66 -8.11
N LYS A 80 -3.06 3.47 -7.59
CA LYS A 80 -1.63 3.28 -7.79
C LYS A 80 -0.98 2.80 -6.51
N LEU A 81 -0.32 1.66 -6.55
CA LEU A 81 0.46 1.15 -5.43
C LEU A 81 1.92 1.28 -5.77
N THR A 82 2.64 2.11 -5.04
CA THR A 82 4.06 2.38 -5.28
C THR A 82 4.90 1.66 -4.25
N PHE A 83 5.82 0.83 -4.71
CA PHE A 83 6.78 0.14 -3.85
C PHE A 83 8.01 1.00 -3.71
N ALA A 84 8.34 1.36 -2.47
CA ALA A 84 9.43 2.29 -2.18
C ALA A 84 10.79 1.82 -2.72
N LYS A 85 11.02 0.52 -2.71
CA LYS A 85 12.27 -0.07 -3.21
C LYS A 85 12.01 -1.03 -4.36
N GLY A 86 10.98 -0.73 -5.15
CA GLY A 86 10.55 -1.63 -6.23
C GLY A 86 11.63 -1.97 -7.22
N ALA A 87 12.53 -1.02 -7.50
CA ALA A 87 13.61 -1.26 -8.46
C ALA A 87 14.57 -2.35 -8.01
N ALA A 88 14.63 -2.62 -6.70
CA ALA A 88 15.50 -3.66 -6.16
C ALA A 88 14.79 -5.01 -6.02
N LEU A 89 13.52 -5.09 -6.40
CA LEU A 89 12.74 -6.32 -6.27
C LEU A 89 12.70 -7.07 -7.59
N ASP A 90 12.81 -8.39 -7.51
CA ASP A 90 12.54 -9.22 -8.67
C ASP A 90 11.04 -9.24 -8.91
N ASP A 91 10.67 -9.11 -10.15
CA ASP A 91 9.26 -9.14 -10.55
C ASP A 91 9.11 -10.12 -11.71
N PRO A 92 9.29 -11.42 -11.44
CA PRO A 92 9.30 -12.39 -12.52
C PRO A 92 7.98 -12.49 -13.27
N SER A 93 6.88 -12.13 -12.64
CA SER A 93 5.57 -12.13 -13.30
C SER A 93 5.26 -10.83 -14.03
N GLY A 94 6.15 -9.83 -13.91
CA GLY A 94 6.01 -8.58 -14.64
C GLY A 94 4.79 -7.76 -14.22
N ILE A 95 4.47 -7.72 -12.93
CA ILE A 95 3.27 -7.01 -12.50
C ILE A 95 3.48 -5.52 -12.30
N PHE A 96 4.72 -5.05 -12.13
CA PHE A 96 4.97 -3.62 -12.14
C PHE A 96 4.68 -3.09 -13.54
N ASN A 97 3.84 -2.08 -13.63
CA ASN A 97 3.44 -1.52 -14.92
C ASN A 97 3.51 0.01 -14.96
N ALA A 98 4.09 0.63 -13.95
CA ALA A 98 4.22 2.07 -13.87
C ALA A 98 5.51 2.42 -13.14
N SER A 99 5.99 3.64 -13.36
CA SER A 99 7.21 4.15 -12.75
C SER A 99 8.43 3.25 -13.06
N LEU A 100 8.45 2.67 -14.25
CA LEU A 100 9.46 1.69 -14.62
C LEU A 100 10.86 2.28 -14.80
N ASP A 101 10.96 3.60 -14.95
CA ASP A 101 12.23 4.28 -15.10
C ASP A 101 12.78 4.79 -13.77
N GLY A 102 12.06 4.60 -12.67
CA GLY A 102 12.50 5.07 -11.38
C GLY A 102 13.75 4.36 -10.89
N ASN A 103 14.63 5.09 -10.24
CA ASN A 103 15.86 4.51 -9.67
C ASN A 103 15.59 3.65 -8.44
N ALA A 104 14.52 3.93 -7.73
CA ALA A 104 14.18 3.21 -6.51
C ALA A 104 12.76 2.65 -6.55
N ARG A 105 11.82 3.46 -6.99
CA ARG A 105 10.40 3.10 -6.93
C ARG A 105 9.94 2.39 -8.18
N ARG A 106 8.97 1.50 -7.98
CA ARG A 106 8.19 0.89 -9.06
C ARG A 106 6.75 0.87 -8.61
N ALA A 107 5.82 0.90 -9.54
CA ALA A 107 4.41 0.98 -9.18
C ALA A 107 3.56 0.02 -10.00
N ILE A 108 2.39 -0.27 -9.45
CA ILE A 108 1.34 -1.00 -10.15
C ILE A 108 0.15 -0.06 -10.22
N ASP A 109 -0.32 0.21 -11.44
CA ASP A 109 -1.57 0.92 -11.66
C ASP A 109 -2.68 -0.11 -11.84
N PHE A 110 -3.70 -0.04 -10.99
CA PHE A 110 -4.86 -0.90 -11.07
C PHE A 110 -6.02 -0.08 -11.63
N HIS A 111 -6.68 -0.61 -12.65
CA HIS A 111 -7.82 0.04 -13.29
C HIS A 111 -9.08 -0.76 -12.99
N GLU A 112 -10.22 -0.14 -13.24
CA GLU A 112 -11.49 -0.80 -13.01
C GLU A 112 -11.56 -2.11 -13.82
N GLY A 113 -11.94 -3.19 -13.13
CA GLY A 113 -12.06 -4.49 -13.78
C GLY A 113 -10.78 -5.29 -13.86
N ASP A 114 -9.64 -4.71 -13.45
CA ASP A 114 -8.38 -5.45 -13.47
C ASP A 114 -8.43 -6.64 -12.54
N ASN A 115 -7.85 -7.74 -12.99
CA ASN A 115 -7.62 -8.91 -12.14
C ASN A 115 -6.24 -8.80 -11.51
N ILE A 116 -6.16 -9.14 -10.23
CA ILE A 116 -4.90 -9.14 -9.52
C ILE A 116 -4.37 -10.58 -9.51
N ASP A 117 -3.12 -10.75 -9.96
CA ASP A 117 -2.42 -12.02 -9.78
C ASP A 117 -2.02 -12.08 -8.31
N GLU A 118 -2.90 -12.67 -7.50
CA GLU A 118 -2.74 -12.62 -6.03
C GLU A 118 -1.47 -13.28 -5.56
N LYS A 119 -1.12 -14.40 -6.17
CA LYS A 119 0.08 -15.12 -5.78
C LYS A 119 1.34 -14.30 -6.06
N ALA A 120 1.42 -13.72 -7.25
CA ALA A 120 2.54 -12.88 -7.62
C ALA A 120 2.60 -11.62 -6.77
N PHE A 121 1.44 -11.03 -6.51
CA PHE A 121 1.36 -9.82 -5.68
C PHE A 121 1.86 -10.10 -4.26
N LYS A 122 1.38 -11.18 -3.65
CA LYS A 122 1.81 -11.53 -2.28
C LYS A 122 3.29 -11.86 -2.24
N ALA A 123 3.82 -12.52 -3.27
CA ALA A 123 5.25 -12.79 -3.36
C ALA A 123 6.05 -11.49 -3.38
N LEU A 124 5.54 -10.48 -4.09
CA LEU A 124 6.20 -9.19 -4.18
C LEU A 124 6.21 -8.47 -2.82
N ILE A 125 5.11 -8.55 -2.09
CA ILE A 125 5.04 -7.98 -0.73
C ILE A 125 6.05 -8.68 0.18
N ARG A 126 6.11 -10.01 0.13
CA ARG A 126 7.08 -10.76 0.96
C ARG A 126 8.52 -10.42 0.59
N ALA A 127 8.79 -10.22 -0.69
CA ALA A 127 10.12 -9.81 -1.14
C ALA A 127 10.48 -8.42 -0.61
N ALA A 128 9.50 -7.51 -0.58
CA ALA A 128 9.72 -6.17 -0.03
C ALA A 128 10.04 -6.23 1.47
N VAL A 129 9.32 -7.08 2.21
CA VAL A 129 9.60 -7.29 3.63
C VAL A 129 11.00 -7.84 3.83
N ALA A 130 11.36 -8.85 3.04
CA ALA A 130 12.68 -9.46 3.12
C ALA A 130 13.79 -8.43 2.86
N LEU A 131 13.58 -7.58 1.88
CA LEU A 131 14.56 -6.55 1.54
C LEU A 131 14.73 -5.57 2.69
N ASN A 132 13.62 -5.12 3.30
CA ASN A 132 13.69 -4.17 4.40
C ASN A 132 14.35 -4.78 5.65
N THR A 133 14.18 -6.07 5.87
CA THR A 133 14.72 -6.73 7.06
C THR A 133 16.11 -7.30 6.84
N SER A 134 16.61 -7.29 5.61
CA SER A 134 17.90 -7.89 5.29
C SER A 134 19.09 -6.99 5.63
N LYS A 135 18.85 -5.78 6.09
CA LYS A 135 19.95 -4.88 6.36
C LYS A 135 20.94 -5.44 7.37
N ALA A 136 20.51 -6.36 8.19
CA ALA A 136 21.38 -6.99 9.13
C ALA A 136 22.51 -7.78 8.45
N THR A 137 22.35 -8.05 7.18
CA THR A 137 23.36 -8.80 6.43
C THR A 137 24.41 -7.91 5.83
N ARG A 138 24.25 -6.59 6.07
CA ARG A 138 25.10 -5.67 5.43
C ARG A 138 26.11 -5.25 6.15
#